data_2b35ccef6f9b8add7d5d5389777c4f9d
#
_entry.id   2b35ccef6f9b8add7d5d5389777c4f9d
#
_cell.length_a   1.000
_cell.length_b   1.000
_cell.length_c   1.000
_cell.angle_alpha   90.00
_cell.angle_beta   90.00
_cell.angle_gamma   90.00
#
_symmetry.space_group_name_H-M   'P 1'
#
loop_
_entity.id
_entity.type
_entity.pdbx_description
1 polymer ?
#
loop_
_entity_poly.entity_id
_entity_poly.type
_entity_poly.pdbx_seq_one_letter_code
_entity_poly.pdbx_strand_id
1 'polypeptide(L)'
;MWKEKHPSQSVRWPQGVRLPIVVSVHHQSEEMTSLFPDRQPDPFDYSERQYGARRGAWRLLEILDKHGVRGTWLICGATLEKYPEVSRAVKKAGHSIAGHTYEHEMMCNLPRETELVLMNKTVSAFEDLLGERLRGWRTCFASHNTIDLILEHFDFEWDGSMWNDDLPYIVEGYGREVLEISFHAYSDVALVALGAEGPVSAYGTWQSNTPEFALRALKSMFDALYERGAEKAVMMPLTVHDFIAGRPSRAKVLDDFISYAKQFEGVVFTSHDQLAAWWQADYRAQNESVA
;
A
#
# COMPACT_ATOMS: atom_id res chain seq x y z
N MET A 1 -7.94 -4.66 23.86
CA MET A 1 -6.48 -4.82 23.63
C MET A 1 -6.30 -5.99 22.69
N TRP A 2 -5.63 -5.78 21.60
CA TRP A 2 -5.35 -6.77 20.56
C TRP A 2 -4.07 -7.56 20.83
N LYS A 3 -3.91 -8.68 20.12
CA LYS A 3 -2.73 -9.56 20.19
C LYS A 3 -2.32 -9.94 18.78
N GLU A 4 -1.03 -10.12 18.57
CA GLU A 4 -0.46 -10.66 17.33
C GLU A 4 -0.35 -12.18 17.40
N LYS A 5 -0.75 -12.82 16.31
CA LYS A 5 -0.49 -14.24 16.06
C LYS A 5 0.39 -14.34 14.81
N HIS A 6 1.68 -14.40 15.02
CA HIS A 6 2.61 -14.60 13.93
C HIS A 6 2.43 -16.00 13.32
N PRO A 7 2.49 -16.14 12.00
CA PRO A 7 2.48 -17.45 11.41
C PRO A 7 3.68 -18.21 11.94
N SER A 8 3.42 -19.31 12.63
CA SER A 8 4.46 -20.28 12.83
C SER A 8 4.98 -20.61 11.43
N GLN A 9 6.24 -20.68 11.21
CA GLN A 9 7.07 -20.94 10.01
C GLN A 9 6.47 -21.68 8.78
N SER A 10 5.16 -21.80 8.66
CA SER A 10 4.42 -22.67 7.76
C SER A 10 3.54 -21.98 6.71
N VAL A 11 3.66 -20.67 6.51
CA VAL A 11 2.95 -19.99 5.41
C VAL A 11 3.34 -20.62 4.07
N ARG A 12 2.34 -20.97 3.27
CA ARG A 12 2.52 -21.52 1.93
C ARG A 12 1.76 -20.67 0.92
N TRP A 13 2.46 -20.24 -0.08
CA TRP A 13 1.81 -19.65 -1.24
C TRP A 13 1.19 -20.72 -2.15
N PRO A 14 0.26 -20.37 -3.04
CA PRO A 14 -0.26 -21.30 -4.02
C PRO A 14 0.84 -21.99 -4.81
N GLN A 15 0.57 -23.23 -5.27
CA GLN A 15 1.53 -24.01 -6.04
C GLN A 15 2.07 -23.20 -7.24
N GLY A 16 3.38 -23.19 -7.39
CA GLY A 16 4.09 -22.45 -8.44
C GLY A 16 4.40 -20.99 -8.08
N VAL A 17 3.92 -20.48 -6.96
CA VAL A 17 4.28 -19.13 -6.47
C VAL A 17 5.48 -19.23 -5.55
N ARG A 18 6.59 -18.64 -5.97
CA ARG A 18 7.83 -18.56 -5.19
C ARG A 18 7.96 -17.21 -4.48
N LEU A 19 7.65 -16.12 -5.18
CA LEU A 19 7.72 -14.77 -4.65
C LEU A 19 6.52 -13.95 -5.11
N PRO A 20 5.52 -13.73 -4.26
CA PRO A 20 4.50 -12.73 -4.53
C PRO A 20 5.07 -11.32 -4.35
N ILE A 21 4.86 -10.45 -5.33
CA ILE A 21 5.14 -9.02 -5.25
C ILE A 21 3.82 -8.31 -5.05
N VAL A 22 3.63 -7.75 -3.86
CA VAL A 22 2.37 -7.10 -3.45
C VAL A 22 2.43 -5.64 -3.84
N VAL A 23 1.67 -5.29 -4.89
CA VAL A 23 1.71 -3.95 -5.46
C VAL A 23 0.70 -3.05 -4.78
N SER A 24 1.16 -1.90 -4.28
CA SER A 24 0.33 -0.82 -3.79
C SER A 24 0.63 0.51 -4.49
N VAL A 25 -0.42 1.23 -4.85
CA VAL A 25 -0.34 2.58 -5.41
C VAL A 25 -1.05 3.52 -4.46
N HIS A 26 -0.33 4.49 -3.92
CA HIS A 26 -0.91 5.53 -3.09
C HIS A 26 -1.46 6.65 -3.98
N HIS A 27 -2.75 6.89 -3.86
CA HIS A 27 -3.46 7.97 -4.54
C HIS A 27 -3.95 8.98 -3.50
N GLN A 28 -3.06 9.91 -3.17
CA GLN A 28 -3.21 10.86 -2.09
C GLN A 28 -3.37 12.28 -2.60
N SER A 29 -2.93 12.54 -3.83
CA SER A 29 -2.94 13.88 -4.44
C SER A 29 -2.42 14.94 -3.46
N GLU A 30 -3.09 16.06 -3.32
CA GLU A 30 -2.70 17.16 -2.43
C GLU A 30 -2.88 16.89 -0.93
N GLU A 31 -3.53 15.79 -0.54
CA GLU A 31 -3.83 15.46 0.85
C GLU A 31 -2.56 15.19 1.70
N MET A 32 -1.45 14.90 1.06
CA MET A 32 -0.14 14.81 1.73
C MET A 32 0.28 16.09 2.47
N THR A 33 -0.35 17.22 2.20
CA THR A 33 -0.06 18.49 2.91
C THR A 33 -0.41 18.45 4.38
N SER A 34 -1.32 17.58 4.79
CA SER A 34 -1.72 17.37 6.18
C SER A 34 -0.59 16.87 7.09
N LEU A 35 0.47 16.30 6.51
CA LEU A 35 1.67 15.90 7.26
C LEU A 35 2.42 17.07 7.92
N PHE A 36 2.12 18.29 7.51
CA PHE A 36 2.79 19.50 7.98
C PHE A 36 1.76 20.55 8.46
N PRO A 37 1.02 20.27 9.55
CA PRO A 37 -0.10 21.10 9.98
C PRO A 37 0.30 22.53 10.34
N ASP A 38 1.56 22.75 10.73
CA ASP A 38 2.08 24.09 11.08
C ASP A 38 2.58 24.87 9.85
N ARG A 39 2.60 24.23 8.68
CA ARG A 39 3.01 24.86 7.45
C ARG A 39 1.78 25.30 6.64
N GLN A 40 1.74 26.58 6.29
CA GLN A 40 0.76 27.03 5.30
C GLN A 40 1.02 26.35 3.98
N PRO A 41 0.03 25.67 3.38
CA PRO A 41 0.18 25.08 2.05
C PRO A 41 0.51 26.19 1.05
N ASP A 42 1.67 26.10 0.43
CA ASP A 42 1.98 27.04 -0.65
C ASP A 42 1.48 26.50 -2.00
N PRO A 43 1.13 27.37 -2.96
CA PRO A 43 0.61 26.95 -4.25
C PRO A 43 1.55 26.04 -5.04
N PHE A 44 2.86 26.13 -4.80
CA PHE A 44 3.86 25.31 -5.47
C PHE A 44 3.79 23.86 -4.98
N ASP A 45 3.86 23.66 -3.67
CA ASP A 45 3.77 22.35 -3.02
C ASP A 45 2.44 21.65 -3.35
N TYR A 46 1.37 22.43 -3.28
CA TYR A 46 0.04 21.97 -3.65
C TYR A 46 -0.05 21.49 -5.11
N SER A 47 0.45 22.32 -6.04
CA SER A 47 0.43 21.99 -7.47
C SER A 47 1.32 20.78 -7.82
N GLU A 48 2.42 20.58 -7.09
CA GLU A 48 3.29 19.42 -7.27
C GLU A 48 2.53 18.12 -6.97
N ARG A 49 1.74 18.10 -5.91
CA ARG A 49 0.98 16.93 -5.49
C ARG A 49 -0.23 16.65 -6.38
N GLN A 50 -0.89 17.70 -6.88
CA GLN A 50 -1.96 17.56 -7.89
C GLN A 50 -1.52 16.80 -9.14
N TYR A 51 -0.22 16.75 -9.41
CA TYR A 51 0.33 15.98 -10.53
C TYR A 51 -0.11 14.50 -10.46
N GLY A 52 -0.26 13.94 -9.27
CA GLY A 52 -0.74 12.58 -9.05
C GLY A 52 -2.05 12.33 -9.77
N ALA A 53 -3.11 13.01 -9.37
CA ALA A 53 -4.44 12.84 -9.96
C ALA A 53 -4.50 13.29 -11.43
N ARG A 54 -3.75 14.35 -11.81
CA ARG A 54 -3.81 14.92 -13.15
C ARG A 54 -3.06 14.11 -14.21
N ARG A 55 -1.97 13.44 -13.84
CA ARG A 55 -1.07 12.73 -14.78
C ARG A 55 -0.50 11.44 -14.24
N GLY A 56 -0.05 11.44 -12.98
CA GLY A 56 0.72 10.34 -12.41
C GLY A 56 -0.07 9.04 -12.33
N ALA A 57 -1.26 9.09 -11.75
CA ALA A 57 -2.15 7.94 -11.63
C ALA A 57 -2.46 7.29 -12.99
N TRP A 58 -2.74 8.09 -14.00
CA TRP A 58 -3.03 7.61 -15.34
C TRP A 58 -1.84 6.88 -15.97
N ARG A 59 -0.64 7.42 -15.81
CA ARG A 59 0.59 6.76 -16.31
C ARG A 59 0.89 5.47 -15.57
N LEU A 60 0.66 5.43 -14.25
CA LEU A 60 0.82 4.19 -13.50
C LEU A 60 -0.19 3.13 -13.93
N LEU A 61 -1.45 3.50 -14.17
CA LEU A 61 -2.46 2.61 -14.75
C LEU A 61 -2.02 2.05 -16.10
N GLU A 62 -1.51 2.89 -17.01
CA GLU A 62 -1.01 2.47 -18.32
C GLU A 62 0.14 1.45 -18.19
N ILE A 63 1.09 1.68 -17.26
CA ILE A 63 2.21 0.76 -17.03
C ILE A 63 1.71 -0.57 -16.45
N LEU A 64 0.87 -0.53 -15.43
CA LEU A 64 0.34 -1.74 -14.82
C LEU A 64 -0.48 -2.56 -15.83
N ASP A 65 -1.29 -1.89 -16.66
CA ASP A 65 -2.08 -2.56 -17.70
C ASP A 65 -1.19 -3.16 -18.81
N LYS A 66 -0.18 -2.42 -19.29
CA LYS A 66 0.83 -2.91 -20.22
C LYS A 66 1.44 -4.23 -19.78
N HIS A 67 1.68 -4.36 -18.49
CA HIS A 67 2.25 -5.58 -17.90
C HIS A 67 1.21 -6.61 -17.46
N GLY A 68 -0.08 -6.33 -17.55
CA GLY A 68 -1.13 -7.20 -17.02
C GLY A 68 -1.03 -7.37 -15.50
N VAL A 69 -0.49 -6.38 -14.78
CA VAL A 69 -0.35 -6.38 -13.33
C VAL A 69 -1.56 -5.73 -12.69
N ARG A 70 -2.07 -6.36 -11.65
CA ARG A 70 -3.12 -5.78 -10.80
C ARG A 70 -2.58 -5.62 -9.39
N GLY A 71 -2.85 -4.47 -8.80
CA GLY A 71 -2.41 -4.11 -7.44
C GLY A 71 -3.55 -3.50 -6.64
N THR A 72 -3.24 -3.02 -5.46
CA THR A 72 -4.17 -2.30 -4.60
C THR A 72 -3.90 -0.80 -4.69
N TRP A 73 -4.94 -0.01 -4.87
CA TRP A 73 -4.86 1.44 -4.78
C TRP A 73 -5.36 1.89 -3.41
N LEU A 74 -4.47 2.52 -2.68
CA LEU A 74 -4.70 3.09 -1.37
C LEU A 74 -5.11 4.55 -1.56
N ILE A 75 -6.36 4.87 -1.31
CA ILE A 75 -6.97 6.13 -1.73
C ILE A 75 -7.48 6.90 -0.52
N CYS A 76 -7.08 8.17 -0.39
CA CYS A 76 -7.66 9.06 0.62
C CYS A 76 -9.11 9.43 0.27
N GLY A 77 -9.96 9.51 1.29
CA GLY A 77 -11.38 9.85 1.09
C GLY A 77 -11.58 11.17 0.36
N ALA A 78 -10.87 12.21 0.77
CA ALA A 78 -10.92 13.52 0.12
C ALA A 78 -10.40 13.51 -1.32
N THR A 79 -9.36 12.72 -1.61
CA THR A 79 -8.86 12.52 -2.97
C THR A 79 -9.90 11.82 -3.84
N LEU A 80 -10.61 10.82 -3.30
CA LEU A 80 -11.69 10.16 -4.00
C LEU A 80 -12.83 11.12 -4.34
N GLU A 81 -13.25 11.96 -3.40
CA GLU A 81 -14.31 12.96 -3.63
C GLU A 81 -13.92 13.99 -4.68
N LYS A 82 -12.64 14.37 -4.69
CA LYS A 82 -12.12 15.41 -5.58
C LYS A 82 -11.81 14.92 -7.00
N TYR A 83 -11.35 13.67 -7.11
CA TYR A 83 -10.92 13.05 -8.38
C TYR A 83 -11.55 11.66 -8.60
N PRO A 84 -12.90 11.55 -8.55
CA PRO A 84 -13.58 10.26 -8.61
C PRO A 84 -13.37 9.52 -9.94
N GLU A 85 -13.00 10.23 -11.01
CA GLU A 85 -12.72 9.63 -12.31
C GLU A 85 -11.49 8.72 -12.30
N VAL A 86 -10.46 9.05 -11.52
CA VAL A 86 -9.27 8.22 -11.34
C VAL A 86 -9.66 6.91 -10.66
N SER A 87 -10.36 7.00 -9.53
CA SER A 87 -10.79 5.83 -8.75
C SER A 87 -11.73 4.91 -9.55
N ARG A 88 -12.63 5.49 -10.35
CA ARG A 88 -13.47 4.71 -11.27
C ARG A 88 -12.66 4.00 -12.36
N ALA A 89 -11.62 4.65 -12.89
CA ALA A 89 -10.72 4.04 -13.86
C ALA A 89 -9.91 2.89 -13.26
N VAL A 90 -9.41 3.07 -12.04
CA VAL A 90 -8.72 2.04 -11.23
C VAL A 90 -9.62 0.80 -11.07
N LYS A 91 -10.85 1.00 -10.61
CA LYS A 91 -11.83 -0.07 -10.46
C LYS A 91 -12.13 -0.76 -11.78
N LYS A 92 -12.40 0.01 -12.85
CA LYS A 92 -12.67 -0.51 -14.19
C LYS A 92 -11.51 -1.35 -14.74
N ALA A 93 -10.28 -1.00 -14.40
CA ALA A 93 -9.09 -1.76 -14.78
C ALA A 93 -8.90 -3.04 -13.96
N GLY A 94 -9.75 -3.32 -12.97
CA GLY A 94 -9.72 -4.54 -12.16
C GLY A 94 -8.68 -4.52 -11.04
N HIS A 95 -8.23 -3.35 -10.60
CA HIS A 95 -7.44 -3.21 -9.40
C HIS A 95 -8.30 -3.27 -8.15
N SER A 96 -7.72 -3.72 -7.03
CA SER A 96 -8.31 -3.57 -5.71
C SER A 96 -8.21 -2.11 -5.24
N ILE A 97 -9.16 -1.68 -4.41
CA ILE A 97 -9.14 -0.36 -3.76
C ILE A 97 -9.23 -0.55 -2.25
N ALA A 98 -8.54 0.31 -1.51
CA ALA A 98 -8.56 0.31 -0.05
C ALA A 98 -8.50 1.74 0.48
N GLY A 99 -9.00 1.93 1.70
CA GLY A 99 -9.00 3.21 2.38
C GLY A 99 -7.60 3.61 2.86
N HIS A 100 -7.31 4.92 2.82
CA HIS A 100 -6.04 5.47 3.25
C HIS A 100 -6.23 6.80 3.98
N THR A 101 -6.96 6.75 5.10
CA THR A 101 -7.42 7.92 5.86
C THR A 101 -8.29 8.88 5.02
N TYR A 102 -8.72 10.00 5.59
CA TYR A 102 -9.55 10.94 4.82
C TYR A 102 -8.72 11.99 4.08
N GLU A 103 -7.87 12.73 4.78
CA GLU A 103 -6.95 13.75 4.24
C GLU A 103 -5.49 13.40 4.54
N HIS A 104 -5.14 12.11 4.55
CA HIS A 104 -3.81 11.60 4.88
C HIS A 104 -3.29 12.08 6.24
N GLU A 105 -4.18 12.12 7.22
CA GLU A 105 -3.86 12.61 8.55
C GLU A 105 -2.83 11.74 9.26
N MET A 106 -2.01 12.36 10.09
CA MET A 106 -1.13 11.67 11.04
C MET A 106 -1.97 11.18 12.22
N MET A 107 -2.55 9.99 12.12
CA MET A 107 -3.46 9.42 13.12
C MET A 107 -2.82 9.35 14.50
N CYS A 108 -1.51 9.14 14.60
CA CYS A 108 -0.78 9.13 15.88
C CYS A 108 -0.92 10.42 16.72
N ASN A 109 -1.33 11.53 16.10
CA ASN A 109 -1.53 12.81 16.76
C ASN A 109 -3.01 13.09 17.09
N LEU A 110 -3.93 12.18 16.77
CA LEU A 110 -5.36 12.42 16.91
C LEU A 110 -5.97 11.69 18.12
N PRO A 111 -6.99 12.30 18.76
CA PRO A 111 -7.83 11.57 19.69
C PRO A 111 -8.56 10.41 19.00
N ARG A 112 -8.82 9.34 19.77
CA ARG A 112 -9.51 8.13 19.29
C ARG A 112 -10.82 8.43 18.56
N GLU A 113 -11.63 9.31 19.12
CA GLU A 113 -12.93 9.67 18.56
C GLU A 113 -12.80 10.38 17.22
N THR A 114 -11.79 11.23 17.08
CA THR A 114 -11.50 11.93 15.81
C THR A 114 -11.04 10.94 14.75
N GLU A 115 -10.15 10.01 15.09
CA GLU A 115 -9.71 8.96 14.20
C GLU A 115 -10.88 8.12 13.70
N LEU A 116 -11.78 7.67 14.60
CA LEU A 116 -12.97 6.92 14.22
C LEU A 116 -13.89 7.70 13.26
N VAL A 117 -14.08 9.00 13.50
CA VAL A 117 -14.89 9.87 12.62
C VAL A 117 -14.28 9.93 11.22
N LEU A 118 -12.97 10.11 11.10
CA LEU A 118 -12.26 10.18 9.82
C LEU A 118 -12.28 8.84 9.07
N MET A 119 -12.12 7.74 9.78
CA MET A 119 -12.24 6.40 9.19
C MET A 119 -13.65 6.17 8.63
N ASN A 120 -14.70 6.46 9.40
CA ASN A 120 -16.08 6.35 8.93
C ASN A 120 -16.36 7.27 7.74
N LYS A 121 -15.86 8.51 7.75
CA LYS A 121 -15.99 9.43 6.64
C LYS A 121 -15.37 8.89 5.36
N THR A 122 -14.20 8.27 5.47
CA THR A 122 -13.54 7.60 4.35
C THR A 122 -14.39 6.45 3.82
N VAL A 123 -14.85 5.55 4.70
CA VAL A 123 -15.69 4.41 4.29
C VAL A 123 -16.94 4.88 3.56
N SER A 124 -17.65 5.88 4.12
CA SER A 124 -18.86 6.45 3.50
C SER A 124 -18.55 7.03 2.11
N ALA A 125 -17.42 7.73 1.92
CA ALA A 125 -17.07 8.26 0.61
C ALA A 125 -16.90 7.16 -0.46
N PHE A 126 -16.34 6.00 -0.08
CA PHE A 126 -16.21 4.86 -1.00
C PHE A 126 -17.55 4.21 -1.32
N GLU A 127 -18.42 4.04 -0.34
CA GLU A 127 -19.76 3.50 -0.54
C GLU A 127 -20.60 4.41 -1.44
N ASP A 128 -20.60 5.71 -1.17
CA ASP A 128 -21.39 6.70 -1.90
C ASP A 128 -20.94 6.90 -3.34
N LEU A 129 -19.63 6.94 -3.58
CA LEU A 129 -19.08 7.32 -4.90
C LEU A 129 -18.74 6.13 -5.81
N LEU A 130 -18.43 4.98 -5.23
CA LEU A 130 -18.03 3.79 -5.97
C LEU A 130 -18.96 2.59 -5.76
N GLY A 131 -19.88 2.65 -4.79
CA GLY A 131 -20.71 1.51 -4.40
C GLY A 131 -19.87 0.33 -3.88
N GLU A 132 -18.72 0.61 -3.29
CA GLU A 132 -17.77 -0.40 -2.82
C GLU A 132 -17.67 -0.43 -1.32
N ARG A 133 -17.79 -1.64 -0.75
CA ARG A 133 -17.35 -1.90 0.61
C ARG A 133 -15.83 -2.03 0.60
N LEU A 134 -15.15 -1.30 1.45
CA LEU A 134 -13.70 -1.46 1.64
C LEU A 134 -13.40 -2.82 2.28
N ARG A 135 -12.48 -3.56 1.66
CA ARG A 135 -11.98 -4.84 2.18
C ARG A 135 -10.69 -4.67 2.97
N GLY A 136 -9.98 -3.57 2.75
CA GLY A 136 -8.71 -3.31 3.36
C GLY A 136 -8.53 -1.86 3.75
N TRP A 137 -7.60 -1.67 4.66
CA TRP A 137 -7.25 -0.37 5.20
C TRP A 137 -5.73 -0.21 5.30
N ARG A 138 -5.28 1.02 5.21
CA ARG A 138 -3.94 1.39 5.57
C ARG A 138 -3.91 2.81 6.12
N THR A 139 -3.34 2.97 7.29
CA THR A 139 -3.07 4.27 7.89
C THR A 139 -1.60 4.62 7.72
N CYS A 140 -1.32 5.84 7.31
CA CYS A 140 0.01 6.41 7.44
C CYS A 140 0.16 6.95 8.87
N PHE A 141 1.22 6.58 9.58
CA PHE A 141 1.42 6.98 10.97
C PHE A 141 0.27 6.57 11.91
N ALA A 142 0.01 5.28 11.99
CA ALA A 142 -1.02 4.70 12.84
C ALA A 142 -0.90 5.17 14.30
N SER A 143 -2.02 5.38 14.95
CA SER A 143 -2.10 5.65 16.37
C SER A 143 -2.11 4.35 17.19
N HIS A 144 -2.00 4.47 18.50
CA HIS A 144 -2.21 3.34 19.42
C HIS A 144 -3.66 2.80 19.36
N ASN A 145 -4.60 3.56 18.77
CA ASN A 145 -6.01 3.19 18.67
C ASN A 145 -6.37 2.54 17.35
N THR A 146 -5.56 2.72 16.29
CA THR A 146 -5.91 2.33 14.91
C THR A 146 -6.37 0.88 14.82
N ILE A 147 -5.58 -0.06 15.34
CA ILE A 147 -5.91 -1.48 15.30
C ILE A 147 -7.14 -1.82 16.16
N ASP A 148 -7.23 -1.23 17.37
CA ASP A 148 -8.42 -1.41 18.22
C ASP A 148 -9.68 -0.90 17.51
N LEU A 149 -9.63 0.26 16.82
CA LEU A 149 -10.74 0.81 16.05
C LEU A 149 -11.13 -0.09 14.87
N ILE A 150 -10.14 -0.62 14.15
CA ILE A 150 -10.39 -1.56 13.05
C ILE A 150 -11.15 -2.78 13.57
N LEU A 151 -10.64 -3.42 14.61
CA LEU A 151 -11.22 -4.64 15.17
C LEU A 151 -12.59 -4.41 15.83
N GLU A 152 -12.84 -3.23 16.38
CA GLU A 152 -14.07 -2.93 17.09
C GLU A 152 -15.20 -2.47 16.16
N HIS A 153 -14.90 -1.67 15.14
CA HIS A 153 -15.89 -0.95 14.35
C HIS A 153 -15.97 -1.32 12.87
N PHE A 154 -14.89 -1.93 12.30
CA PHE A 154 -14.85 -2.20 10.86
C PHE A 154 -14.72 -3.70 10.57
N ASP A 155 -15.12 -4.07 9.36
CA ASP A 155 -15.09 -5.45 8.89
C ASP A 155 -14.07 -5.54 7.72
N PHE A 156 -12.85 -5.04 7.97
CA PHE A 156 -11.76 -5.16 7.01
C PHE A 156 -11.16 -6.57 7.06
N GLU A 157 -10.83 -7.10 5.91
CA GLU A 157 -10.20 -8.42 5.78
C GLU A 157 -8.69 -8.34 6.03
N TRP A 158 -8.11 -7.18 5.73
CA TRP A 158 -6.69 -6.90 5.96
C TRP A 158 -6.45 -5.44 6.36
N ASP A 159 -5.36 -5.23 7.07
CA ASP A 159 -4.75 -3.94 7.34
C ASP A 159 -3.29 -3.95 6.84
N GLY A 160 -2.75 -2.80 6.52
CA GLY A 160 -1.38 -2.63 6.07
C GLY A 160 -0.69 -1.47 6.80
N SER A 161 -1.05 -1.21 8.04
CA SER A 161 -0.55 -0.04 8.77
C SER A 161 0.75 -0.30 9.53
N MET A 162 1.13 -1.55 9.74
CA MET A 162 2.34 -1.92 10.47
C MET A 162 3.53 -2.18 9.53
N TRP A 163 4.75 -2.11 10.10
CA TRP A 163 6.02 -2.22 9.36
C TRP A 163 6.98 -3.22 10.01
N ASN A 164 6.46 -4.21 10.68
CA ASN A 164 7.19 -5.00 11.66
C ASN A 164 7.44 -6.45 11.26
N ASP A 165 6.97 -6.92 10.09
CA ASP A 165 7.18 -8.31 9.67
C ASP A 165 7.42 -8.43 8.16
N ASP A 166 8.12 -9.50 7.76
CA ASP A 166 8.37 -9.89 6.37
C ASP A 166 7.20 -10.70 5.76
N LEU A 167 6.27 -11.17 6.59
CA LEU A 167 5.12 -11.99 6.21
C LEU A 167 3.83 -11.45 6.83
N PRO A 168 2.67 -11.75 6.26
CA PRO A 168 1.40 -11.42 6.90
C PRO A 168 1.22 -12.20 8.21
N TYR A 169 0.53 -11.59 9.16
CA TYR A 169 0.17 -12.21 10.44
C TYR A 169 -1.23 -11.80 10.88
N ILE A 170 -1.84 -12.56 11.79
CA ILE A 170 -3.16 -12.21 12.34
C ILE A 170 -3.02 -11.26 13.51
N VAL A 171 -3.86 -10.27 13.53
CA VAL A 171 -4.14 -9.44 14.71
C VAL A 171 -5.54 -9.76 15.20
N GLU A 172 -5.66 -10.15 16.48
CA GLU A 172 -6.94 -10.51 17.09
C GLU A 172 -7.31 -9.63 18.28
N GLY A 173 -8.58 -9.31 18.40
CA GLY A 173 -9.15 -8.57 19.52
C GLY A 173 -10.65 -8.40 19.35
N TYR A 174 -11.34 -8.09 20.42
CA TYR A 174 -12.80 -7.83 20.40
C TYR A 174 -13.63 -8.97 19.76
N GLY A 175 -13.10 -10.21 19.79
CA GLY A 175 -13.75 -11.36 19.15
C GLY A 175 -13.64 -11.40 17.63
N ARG A 176 -12.76 -10.59 17.05
CA ARG A 176 -12.52 -10.46 15.60
C ARG A 176 -11.04 -10.64 15.26
N GLU A 177 -10.76 -10.89 14.00
CA GLU A 177 -9.42 -11.00 13.46
C GLU A 177 -9.29 -10.13 12.20
N VAL A 178 -8.11 -9.55 12.00
CA VAL A 178 -7.71 -8.89 10.75
C VAL A 178 -6.34 -9.38 10.35
N LEU A 179 -6.09 -9.53 9.05
CA LEU A 179 -4.78 -9.89 8.54
C LEU A 179 -3.93 -8.64 8.39
N GLU A 180 -2.83 -8.56 9.13
CA GLU A 180 -1.83 -7.52 8.91
C GLU A 180 -0.91 -7.93 7.75
N ILE A 181 -0.78 -7.07 6.75
CA ILE A 181 0.13 -7.23 5.61
C ILE A 181 1.12 -6.09 5.66
N SER A 182 2.23 -6.33 6.34
CA SER A 182 3.22 -5.31 6.63
C SER A 182 3.78 -4.64 5.38
N PHE A 183 3.97 -3.34 5.49
CA PHE A 183 4.58 -2.49 4.49
C PHE A 183 6.08 -2.31 4.79
N HIS A 184 6.88 -2.13 3.75
CA HIS A 184 8.29 -1.82 3.90
C HIS A 184 8.63 -0.50 3.19
N ALA A 185 9.10 0.48 3.95
CA ALA A 185 9.52 1.77 3.41
C ALA A 185 10.61 1.64 2.33
N TYR A 186 11.48 0.65 2.46
CA TYR A 186 12.57 0.41 1.52
C TYR A 186 12.11 -0.08 0.14
N SER A 187 10.90 -0.58 0.01
CA SER A 187 10.30 -0.98 -1.26
C SER A 187 9.47 0.14 -1.90
N ASP A 188 9.34 1.26 -1.25
CA ASP A 188 8.64 2.42 -1.79
C ASP A 188 9.50 3.12 -2.84
N VAL A 189 9.09 3.03 -4.08
CA VAL A 189 9.79 3.69 -5.20
C VAL A 189 9.92 5.19 -4.96
N ALA A 190 8.97 5.81 -4.25
CA ALA A 190 9.04 7.21 -3.90
C ALA A 190 10.17 7.48 -2.89
N LEU A 191 10.24 6.73 -1.80
CA LEU A 191 11.28 6.89 -0.78
C LEU A 191 12.65 6.52 -1.33
N VAL A 192 12.75 5.40 -2.02
CA VAL A 192 14.01 4.96 -2.66
C VAL A 192 14.41 5.93 -3.77
N ALA A 193 13.47 6.48 -4.50
CA ALA A 193 13.73 7.36 -5.62
C ALA A 193 14.06 8.80 -5.24
N LEU A 194 13.63 9.28 -4.08
CA LEU A 194 13.76 10.69 -3.69
C LEU A 194 14.62 10.95 -2.46
N GLY A 195 14.95 9.90 -1.70
CA GLY A 195 15.74 10.04 -0.48
C GLY A 195 15.02 10.72 0.68
N ALA A 196 13.79 11.05 0.58
CA ALA A 196 12.79 11.40 1.55
C ALA A 196 11.70 12.24 0.90
N GLU A 197 10.46 11.93 1.17
CA GLU A 197 9.35 12.79 0.82
C GLU A 197 9.29 13.95 1.78
N GLY A 198 9.30 15.10 1.25
CA GLY A 198 9.07 16.30 2.00
C GLY A 198 9.28 17.50 1.12
N PRO A 199 8.80 18.68 1.55
CA PRO A 199 9.25 19.87 0.94
C PRO A 199 10.77 19.84 1.00
N VAL A 200 11.31 20.03 -0.14
CA VAL A 200 12.73 20.11 -0.46
C VAL A 200 13.58 20.71 0.66
N SER A 201 13.07 21.63 1.39
CA SER A 201 13.74 22.30 2.50
C SER A 201 13.72 21.54 3.83
N ALA A 202 12.81 20.60 4.03
CA ALA A 202 12.64 19.96 5.33
C ALA A 202 13.62 18.81 5.58
N TYR A 203 14.10 18.15 4.52
CA TYR A 203 14.90 16.93 4.68
C TYR A 203 16.33 17.00 4.10
N GLY A 204 16.70 18.09 3.47
CA GLY A 204 18.11 18.35 3.08
C GLY A 204 18.79 17.31 2.16
N THR A 205 18.04 16.34 1.65
CA THR A 205 18.60 15.17 0.97
C THR A 205 18.22 15.10 -0.49
N TRP A 206 18.54 16.13 -1.23
CA TRP A 206 18.41 16.14 -2.69
C TRP A 206 19.31 15.16 -3.42
N GLN A 207 20.17 14.47 -2.71
CA GLN A 207 21.47 14.20 -3.28
C GLN A 207 21.63 12.89 -3.99
N SER A 208 20.74 11.92 -3.95
CA SER A 208 21.28 10.66 -4.44
C SER A 208 20.36 9.70 -5.16
N ASN A 209 19.09 9.98 -5.20
CA ASN A 209 18.21 8.95 -5.72
C ASN A 209 17.82 9.21 -7.17
N THR A 210 18.77 8.88 -8.04
CA THR A 210 18.48 8.81 -9.47
C THR A 210 17.59 7.61 -9.78
N PRO A 211 16.87 7.62 -10.91
CA PRO A 211 16.10 6.46 -11.37
C PRO A 211 16.93 5.17 -11.43
N GLU A 212 18.19 5.25 -11.78
CA GLU A 212 19.11 4.12 -11.85
C GLU A 212 19.41 3.55 -10.46
N PHE A 213 19.59 4.40 -9.46
CA PHE A 213 19.77 3.96 -8.08
C PHE A 213 18.52 3.25 -7.56
N ALA A 214 17.35 3.84 -7.78
CA ALA A 214 16.07 3.26 -7.37
C ALA A 214 15.85 1.87 -8.00
N LEU A 215 16.09 1.75 -9.31
CA LEU A 215 15.97 0.46 -10.01
C LEU A 215 16.94 -0.58 -9.45
N ARG A 216 18.20 -0.18 -9.18
CA ARG A 216 19.20 -1.07 -8.61
C ARG A 216 18.82 -1.52 -7.19
N ALA A 217 18.30 -0.63 -6.35
CA ALA A 217 17.86 -0.96 -5.01
C ALA A 217 16.69 -1.97 -5.02
N LEU A 218 15.68 -1.74 -5.87
CA LEU A 218 14.57 -2.67 -6.05
C LEU A 218 15.04 -4.04 -6.54
N LYS A 219 15.95 -4.09 -7.52
CA LYS A 219 16.51 -5.36 -8.00
C LYS A 219 17.28 -6.09 -6.91
N SER A 220 18.10 -5.38 -6.13
CA SER A 220 18.87 -6.00 -5.03
C SER A 220 17.94 -6.60 -3.95
N MET A 221 16.87 -5.91 -3.60
CA MET A 221 15.86 -6.44 -2.68
C MET A 221 15.17 -7.67 -3.28
N PHE A 222 14.75 -7.56 -4.53
CA PHE A 222 14.10 -8.65 -5.25
C PHE A 222 14.99 -9.89 -5.31
N ASP A 223 16.24 -9.74 -5.71
CA ASP A 223 17.19 -10.85 -5.86
C ASP A 223 17.38 -11.60 -4.53
N ALA A 224 17.56 -10.86 -3.42
CA ALA A 224 17.67 -11.44 -2.09
C ALA A 224 16.40 -12.19 -1.64
N LEU A 225 15.23 -11.62 -1.89
CA LEU A 225 13.96 -12.27 -1.55
C LEU A 225 13.68 -13.46 -2.48
N TYR A 226 14.00 -13.37 -3.76
CA TYR A 226 13.82 -14.46 -4.71
C TYR A 226 14.71 -15.66 -4.37
N GLU A 227 15.98 -15.42 -4.00
CA GLU A 227 16.88 -16.47 -3.51
C GLU A 227 16.28 -17.16 -2.27
N ARG A 228 15.88 -16.36 -1.28
CA ARG A 228 15.29 -16.86 -0.03
C ARG A 228 13.97 -17.63 -0.25
N GLY A 229 13.19 -17.22 -1.25
CA GLY A 229 11.93 -17.87 -1.62
C GLY A 229 12.06 -19.31 -2.16
N ALA A 230 13.28 -19.79 -2.40
CA ALA A 230 13.55 -21.20 -2.69
C ALA A 230 13.40 -22.12 -1.47
N GLU A 231 13.60 -21.56 -0.26
CA GLU A 231 13.68 -22.35 0.99
C GLU A 231 12.47 -22.13 1.88
N LYS A 232 11.88 -20.93 1.85
CA LYS A 232 10.76 -20.56 2.72
C LYS A 232 9.89 -19.46 2.09
N ALA A 233 8.67 -19.34 2.61
CA ALA A 233 7.78 -18.27 2.20
C ALA A 233 8.43 -16.90 2.42
N VAL A 234 8.28 -16.03 1.44
CA VAL A 234 8.66 -14.63 1.46
C VAL A 234 7.64 -13.85 0.63
N MET A 235 7.54 -12.56 0.84
CA MET A 235 6.83 -11.65 -0.05
C MET A 235 7.66 -10.38 -0.27
N MET A 236 7.37 -9.67 -1.35
CA MET A 236 7.97 -8.36 -1.62
C MET A 236 6.87 -7.31 -1.70
N PRO A 237 6.73 -6.41 -0.73
CA PRO A 237 5.91 -5.23 -0.90
C PRO A 237 6.53 -4.31 -1.95
N LEU A 238 5.74 -3.82 -2.88
CA LEU A 238 6.13 -2.84 -3.89
C LEU A 238 5.16 -1.67 -3.85
N THR A 239 5.61 -0.56 -3.32
CA THR A 239 4.79 0.64 -3.13
C THR A 239 5.23 1.76 -4.05
N VAL A 240 4.26 2.49 -4.58
CA VAL A 240 4.49 3.69 -5.39
C VAL A 240 3.48 4.77 -5.02
N HIS A 241 3.92 6.04 -5.07
CA HIS A 241 3.05 7.21 -4.91
C HIS A 241 2.82 7.87 -6.26
N ASP A 242 1.58 8.20 -6.56
CA ASP A 242 1.17 8.66 -7.89
C ASP A 242 1.83 9.98 -8.33
N PHE A 243 1.96 10.95 -7.41
CA PHE A 243 2.53 12.27 -7.75
C PHE A 243 4.06 12.24 -7.95
N ILE A 244 4.73 11.19 -7.47
CA ILE A 244 6.18 10.99 -7.58
C ILE A 244 6.49 9.91 -8.61
N ALA A 245 6.09 8.67 -8.34
CA ALA A 245 6.35 7.54 -9.22
C ALA A 245 5.68 7.67 -10.58
N GLY A 246 4.60 8.45 -10.66
CA GLY A 246 3.96 8.81 -11.93
C GLY A 246 4.74 9.82 -12.78
N ARG A 247 5.85 10.43 -12.30
CA ARG A 247 6.71 11.29 -13.13
C ARG A 247 7.43 10.46 -14.20
N PRO A 248 7.69 10.98 -15.41
CA PRO A 248 8.17 10.17 -16.53
C PRO A 248 9.39 9.30 -16.22
N SER A 249 10.42 9.88 -15.62
CA SER A 249 11.65 9.14 -15.29
C SER A 249 11.45 8.12 -14.16
N ARG A 250 10.55 8.40 -13.20
CA ARG A 250 10.25 7.52 -12.08
C ARG A 250 9.31 6.38 -12.50
N ALA A 251 8.33 6.68 -13.34
CA ALA A 251 7.45 5.69 -13.92
C ALA A 251 8.21 4.64 -14.75
N LYS A 252 9.30 5.06 -15.39
CA LYS A 252 10.20 4.12 -16.08
C LYS A 252 10.88 3.15 -15.12
N VAL A 253 11.18 3.54 -13.88
CA VAL A 253 11.74 2.62 -12.87
C VAL A 253 10.76 1.47 -12.60
N LEU A 254 9.48 1.78 -12.44
CA LEU A 254 8.44 0.77 -12.24
C LEU A 254 8.32 -0.17 -13.45
N ASP A 255 8.27 0.41 -14.67
CA ASP A 255 8.19 -0.33 -15.93
C ASP A 255 9.38 -1.30 -16.10
N ASP A 256 10.59 -0.82 -15.85
CA ASP A 256 11.82 -1.60 -15.96
C ASP A 256 11.91 -2.69 -14.86
N PHE A 257 11.47 -2.36 -13.64
CA PHE A 257 11.47 -3.33 -12.56
C PHE A 257 10.47 -4.47 -12.80
N ILE A 258 9.24 -4.15 -13.23
CA ILE A 258 8.25 -5.19 -13.57
C ILE A 258 8.78 -6.08 -14.70
N SER A 259 9.37 -5.47 -15.74
CA SER A 259 9.98 -6.21 -16.84
C SER A 259 11.10 -7.14 -16.39
N TYR A 260 11.90 -6.71 -15.43
CA TYR A 260 12.97 -7.52 -14.83
C TYR A 260 12.40 -8.69 -14.02
N ALA A 261 11.53 -8.41 -13.07
CA ALA A 261 11.01 -9.43 -12.15
C ALA A 261 10.21 -10.53 -12.87
N LYS A 262 9.52 -10.19 -13.95
CA LYS A 262 8.77 -11.16 -14.78
C LYS A 262 9.63 -12.19 -15.53
N GLN A 263 10.94 -12.03 -15.55
CA GLN A 263 11.83 -13.02 -16.17
C GLN A 263 12.08 -14.24 -15.26
N PHE A 264 11.67 -14.18 -14.01
CA PHE A 264 11.93 -15.17 -12.98
C PHE A 264 10.72 -16.09 -12.77
N GLU A 265 10.94 -17.39 -12.75
CA GLU A 265 9.89 -18.37 -12.54
C GLU A 265 9.27 -18.26 -11.14
N GLY A 266 7.95 -18.40 -11.04
CA GLY A 266 7.23 -18.35 -9.78
C GLY A 266 7.08 -16.95 -9.18
N VAL A 267 7.45 -15.91 -9.91
CA VAL A 267 7.17 -14.52 -9.51
C VAL A 267 5.77 -14.13 -9.94
N VAL A 268 4.98 -13.63 -9.00
CA VAL A 268 3.60 -13.20 -9.25
C VAL A 268 3.37 -11.82 -8.66
N PHE A 269 2.95 -10.88 -9.50
CA PHE A 269 2.47 -9.58 -9.03
C PHE A 269 1.02 -9.70 -8.58
N THR A 270 0.71 -9.22 -7.39
CA THR A 270 -0.60 -9.42 -6.76
C THR A 270 -1.08 -8.18 -6.00
N SER A 271 -2.38 -8.13 -5.71
CA SER A 271 -2.99 -7.15 -4.81
C SER A 271 -2.99 -7.67 -3.36
N HIS A 272 -3.24 -6.78 -2.41
CA HIS A 272 -3.45 -7.15 -1.00
C HIS A 272 -4.65 -8.08 -0.84
N ASP A 273 -5.77 -7.80 -1.53
CA ASP A 273 -6.96 -8.66 -1.47
C ASP A 273 -6.65 -10.10 -1.92
N GLN A 274 -5.87 -10.24 -3.00
CA GLN A 274 -5.52 -11.57 -3.50
C GLN A 274 -4.52 -12.27 -2.57
N LEU A 275 -3.55 -11.54 -2.03
CA LEU A 275 -2.61 -12.09 -1.05
C LEU A 275 -3.35 -12.53 0.22
N ALA A 276 -4.28 -11.71 0.71
CA ALA A 276 -5.11 -12.04 1.87
C ALA A 276 -5.94 -13.31 1.61
N ALA A 277 -6.52 -13.44 0.44
CA ALA A 277 -7.27 -14.65 0.06
C ALA A 277 -6.37 -15.90 0.06
N TRP A 278 -5.16 -15.83 -0.47
CA TRP A 278 -4.21 -16.94 -0.44
C TRP A 278 -3.80 -17.32 0.97
N TRP A 279 -3.48 -16.31 1.77
CA TRP A 279 -3.07 -16.51 3.15
C TRP A 279 -4.19 -17.15 3.98
N GLN A 280 -5.42 -16.65 3.87
CA GLN A 280 -6.57 -17.19 4.57
C GLN A 280 -6.89 -18.64 4.17
N ALA A 281 -6.74 -18.97 2.89
CA ALA A 281 -6.96 -20.33 2.40
C ALA A 281 -5.94 -21.32 3.03
N ASP A 282 -4.65 -20.95 3.09
CA ASP A 282 -3.62 -21.77 3.71
C ASP A 282 -3.80 -21.87 5.24
N TYR A 283 -4.11 -20.75 5.90
CA TYR A 283 -4.34 -20.70 7.35
C TYR A 283 -5.53 -21.58 7.78
N ARG A 284 -6.63 -21.54 7.04
CA ARG A 284 -7.79 -22.41 7.32
C ARG A 284 -7.46 -23.89 7.12
N ALA A 285 -6.81 -24.22 6.02
CA ALA A 285 -6.41 -25.60 5.73
C ALA A 285 -5.48 -26.19 6.81
N GLN A 286 -4.61 -25.39 7.39
CA GLN A 286 -3.73 -25.81 8.49
C GLN A 286 -4.51 -26.05 9.79
N ASN A 287 -5.46 -25.18 10.12
CA ASN A 287 -6.26 -25.30 11.34
C ASN A 287 -7.24 -26.48 11.28
N GLU A 288 -7.83 -26.75 10.10
CA GLU A 288 -8.72 -27.90 9.89
C GLU A 288 -7.95 -29.25 9.96
N SER A 289 -6.66 -29.26 9.67
CA SER A 289 -5.82 -30.46 9.77
C SER A 289 -5.39 -30.82 11.20
N VAL A 290 -5.61 -29.92 12.17
CA VAL A 290 -5.22 -30.08 13.59
C VAL A 290 -6.46 -30.40 14.46
N ALA A 291 -7.67 -30.21 13.94
CA ALA A 291 -8.93 -30.53 14.61
C ALA A 291 -9.41 -31.94 14.28
#